data_6ded78ec6b5e38df76e0dbac1c7a467e
#
_entry.id   6ded78ec6b5e38df76e0dbac1c7a467e
#
_cell.length_a   1.000
_cell.length_b   1.000
_cell.length_c   1.000
_cell.angle_alpha   90.00
_cell.angle_beta   90.00
_cell.angle_gamma   90.00
#
_symmetry.space_group_name_H-M   'P 1'
#
loop_
_entity.id
_entity.type
_entity.pdbx_description
1 polymer ?
#
loop_
_entity_poly.entity_id
_entity_poly.type
_entity_poly.pdbx_seq_one_letter_code
_entity_poly.pdbx_strand_id
1 'polypeptide(L)' 'MKQLFLLEDDMSLISGLSFAVKKQGYEIDVARTTLEADTLWENSKYDLAILDVSLPDGS' A
#
# COMPACT_ATOMS: atom_id res chain seq x y z
N MET A 1 -13.26 6.19 -8.67
CA MET A 1 -12.06 5.37 -8.80
C MET A 1 -11.75 4.71 -7.47
N LYS A 2 -11.34 3.46 -7.48
CA LYS A 2 -11.09 2.75 -6.23
C LYS A 2 -9.73 3.09 -5.67
N GLN A 3 -9.66 3.20 -4.36
CA GLN A 3 -8.43 3.49 -3.64
C GLN A 3 -7.90 2.21 -3.03
N LEU A 4 -6.64 1.94 -3.28
CA LEU A 4 -5.97 0.75 -2.80
C LEU A 4 -4.84 1.15 -1.87
N PHE A 5 -4.69 0.42 -0.77
CA PHE A 5 -3.62 0.67 0.20
C PHE A 5 -2.65 -0.50 0.17
N LEU A 6 -1.36 -0.20 0.06
CA LEU A 6 -0.31 -1.22 0.04
C LEU A 6 0.68 -0.95 1.16
N LEU A 7 0.89 -1.94 2.02
CA LEU A 7 1.90 -1.89 3.07
C LEU A 7 3.00 -2.88 2.70
N GLU A 8 4.13 -2.37 2.22
CA GLU A 8 5.22 -3.20 1.69
C GLU A 8 6.52 -2.40 1.72
N ASP A 9 7.64 -3.04 2.03
CA ASP A 9 8.93 -2.38 2.03
C ASP A 9 9.83 -2.77 0.85
N ASP A 10 9.44 -3.75 0.06
CA ASP A 10 10.22 -4.18 -1.11
C ASP A 10 9.86 -3.30 -2.31
N MET A 11 10.79 -2.47 -2.75
CA MET A 11 10.55 -1.53 -3.84
C MET A 11 10.21 -2.22 -5.15
N SER A 12 10.75 -3.39 -5.40
CA SER A 12 10.45 -4.14 -6.62
C SER A 12 8.99 -4.58 -6.63
N LEU A 13 8.51 -5.08 -5.50
CA LEU A 13 7.10 -5.47 -5.37
C LEU A 13 6.18 -4.26 -5.45
N ILE A 14 6.57 -3.15 -4.81
CA ILE A 14 5.79 -1.92 -4.88
C ILE A 14 5.63 -1.47 -6.33
N SER A 15 6.72 -1.45 -7.09
CA SER A 15 6.69 -1.02 -8.49
C SER A 15 5.79 -1.92 -9.33
N GLY A 16 5.94 -3.23 -9.17
CA GLY A 16 5.14 -4.19 -9.95
C GLY A 16 3.66 -4.10 -9.63
N LEU A 17 3.32 -4.07 -8.35
CA LEU A 17 1.92 -4.00 -7.93
C LEU A 17 1.31 -2.66 -8.30
N SER A 18 2.05 -1.56 -8.12
CA SER A 18 1.56 -0.24 -8.49
C SER A 18 1.23 -0.15 -9.96
N PHE A 19 2.12 -0.68 -10.79
CA PHE A 19 1.90 -0.70 -12.24
C PHE A 19 0.64 -1.48 -12.59
N ALA A 20 0.50 -2.67 -12.01
CA ALA A 20 -0.63 -3.55 -12.30
C ALA A 20 -1.96 -2.93 -11.89
N VAL A 21 -2.03 -2.36 -10.67
CA VAL A 21 -3.30 -1.82 -10.19
C VAL A 21 -3.68 -0.53 -10.89
N LYS A 22 -2.69 0.31 -11.22
CA LYS A 22 -2.97 1.53 -11.97
C LYS A 22 -3.47 1.22 -13.37
N LYS A 23 -2.97 0.17 -13.95
CA LYS A 23 -3.40 -0.26 -15.27
C LYS A 23 -4.88 -0.66 -15.25
N GLN A 24 -5.36 -1.14 -14.10
CA GLN A 24 -6.76 -1.51 -13.94
C GLN A 24 -7.65 -0.32 -13.54
N GLY A 25 -7.07 0.86 -13.41
CA GLY A 25 -7.85 2.05 -13.09
C GLY A 25 -7.95 2.37 -11.61
N TYR A 26 -7.10 1.77 -10.78
CA TYR A 26 -7.10 2.02 -9.35
C TYR A 26 -6.07 3.09 -8.99
N GLU A 27 -6.36 3.81 -7.91
CA GLU A 27 -5.36 4.64 -7.26
C GLU A 27 -4.69 3.81 -6.17
N ILE A 28 -3.42 4.09 -5.88
CA ILE A 28 -2.71 3.33 -4.88
C ILE A 28 -1.89 4.26 -3.99
N ASP A 29 -2.00 4.05 -2.67
CA ASP A 29 -1.14 4.69 -1.69
C ASP A 29 -0.26 3.61 -1.07
N VAL A 30 1.02 3.91 -0.90
CA VAL A 30 2.00 2.95 -0.42
C VAL A 30 2.58 3.41 0.90
N ALA A 31 2.58 2.53 1.89
CA ALA A 31 3.30 2.71 3.14
C ALA A 31 4.41 1.68 3.20
N ARG A 32 5.57 2.07 3.69
CA ARG A 32 6.72 1.18 3.80
C ARG A 32 7.00 0.77 5.23
N THR A 33 6.31 1.40 6.18
CA THR A 33 6.43 1.08 7.60
C THR A 33 5.04 1.13 8.22
N THR A 34 4.90 0.55 9.41
CA THR A 34 3.61 0.59 10.10
C THR A 34 3.24 2.00 10.52
N LEU A 35 4.23 2.84 10.81
CA LEU A 35 3.96 4.23 11.15
C LEU A 35 3.36 4.98 9.97
N GLU A 36 3.92 4.81 8.77
CA GLU A 36 3.35 5.40 7.57
C GLU A 36 1.95 4.88 7.29
N ALA A 37 1.75 3.58 7.52
CA ALA A 37 0.46 2.95 7.31
C ALA A 37 -0.61 3.57 8.20
N ASP A 38 -0.29 3.77 9.48
CA ASP A 38 -1.23 4.40 10.40
C ASP A 38 -1.62 5.79 9.96
N THR A 39 -0.64 6.58 9.54
CA THR A 39 -0.88 7.95 9.09
C THR A 39 -1.79 7.97 7.87
N LEU A 40 -1.49 7.15 6.88
CA LEU A 40 -2.30 7.09 5.66
C LEU A 40 -3.71 6.57 5.94
N TRP A 41 -3.80 5.55 6.78
CA TRP A 41 -5.08 4.93 7.09
C TRP A 41 -6.03 5.89 7.80
N GLU A 42 -5.49 6.70 8.69
CA GLU A 42 -6.30 7.68 9.42
C GLU A 42 -6.83 8.79 8.53
N ASN A 43 -6.09 9.13 7.48
CA ASN A 43 -6.42 10.29 6.66
C ASN A 43 -7.15 9.96 5.38
N SER A 44 -7.35 8.69 5.08
CA SER A 44 -7.95 8.29 3.81
C SER A 44 -8.85 7.08 4.00
N LYS A 45 -9.71 6.86 3.03
CA LYS A 45 -10.55 5.66 2.99
C LYS A 45 -10.10 4.80 1.82
N TYR A 46 -9.97 3.52 2.10
CA TYR A 46 -9.51 2.58 1.09
C TYR A 46 -10.55 1.51 0.84
N ASP A 47 -10.64 1.08 -0.42
CA ASP A 47 -11.54 0.00 -0.81
C ASP A 47 -10.90 -1.36 -0.58
N LEU A 48 -9.58 -1.42 -0.63
CA LEU A 48 -8.84 -2.67 -0.46
C LEU A 48 -7.48 -2.37 0.14
N ALA A 49 -7.01 -3.26 1.01
CA ALA A 49 -5.68 -3.13 1.61
C ALA A 49 -4.89 -4.42 1.37
N ILE A 50 -3.63 -4.25 0.98
CA ILE A 50 -2.69 -5.36 0.83
C ILE A 50 -1.60 -5.14 1.87
N LEU A 51 -1.45 -6.10 2.77
CA LEU A 51 -0.52 -5.97 3.90
C LEU A 51 0.58 -7.03 3.80
N ASP A 52 1.82 -6.59 3.98
CA ASP A 52 2.97 -7.49 4.04
C ASP A 52 3.39 -7.65 5.50
N VAL A 53 3.44 -8.88 5.99
CA VAL A 53 3.77 -9.17 7.37
C VAL A 53 5.28 -9.20 7.65
N SER A 54 6.08 -9.04 6.62
CA SER A 54 7.54 -9.09 6.76
C SER A 54 8.19 -7.72 6.88
N LEU A 55 7.44 -6.72 7.33
CA LEU A 55 7.95 -5.37 7.51
C LEU A 55 8.99 -5.32 8.64
N PRO A 56 10.00 -4.46 8.49
CA PRO A 56 11.08 -4.39 9.48
C PRO A 56 10.61 -3.92 10.86
N ASP A 57 9.57 -3.13 10.94
CA ASP A 57 9.11 -2.57 12.22
C ASP A 57 7.80 -3.19 12.72
N GLY A 58 7.21 -4.10 11.97
CA GLY A 58 5.88 -4.58 12.27
C GLY A 58 5.71 -6.08 12.32
N SER A 59 6.76 -6.78 12.13
CA SER A 59 6.67 -8.24 12.09
C SER A 59 6.54 -8.87 13.47
#